data_8d362ab0e90aecfcaf94f9a78e985ebf
#
_entry.id   8d362ab0e90aecfcaf94f9a78e985ebf
#
_cell.length_a   1.000
_cell.length_b   1.000
_cell.length_c   1.000
_cell.angle_alpha   90.00
_cell.angle_beta   90.00
_cell.angle_gamma   90.00
#
_symmetry.space_group_name_H-M   'P 1'
#
loop_
_entity.id
_entity.type
_entity.pdbx_description
1 polymer ?
#
loop_
_entity_poly.entity_id
_entity_poly.type
_entity_poly.pdbx_seq_one_letter_code
_entity_poly.pdbx_strand_id
1 'polypeptide(L)'
;MTNEPWGRSATLGLGLIALFGGQGVALATLVGWYGLSMAHWSDLLVDGRLVTLSVYIATAVQTALLVLMTLRTGTGAASYLGLALPRVRDLILSALIVTIAGAAPDGASRLFGFNPVTQFQFDIYRSARTEGWLPWLWLAIVVVGPTGEETLFRGFLFRGWHRSPRDAWIAITVTASLWALSHAQYNLYLISQVFVLGLLLGWFRFKSGSTILTILLHGVLNLEAMLETFVAFNRA
;
A
#
# COMPACT_ATOMS: atom_id res chain seq x y z
N MET A 1 -30.39 -3.57 -7.20
CA MET A 1 -29.83 -3.96 -5.89
C MET A 1 -28.58 -4.76 -6.18
N THR A 2 -27.41 -4.27 -5.81
CA THR A 2 -26.15 -5.01 -5.98
C THR A 2 -26.20 -6.20 -5.01
N ASN A 3 -26.18 -7.43 -5.52
CA ASN A 3 -26.05 -8.65 -4.71
C ASN A 3 -24.63 -8.72 -4.14
N GLU A 4 -24.31 -7.82 -3.23
CA GLU A 4 -23.05 -7.91 -2.48
C GLU A 4 -23.24 -9.02 -1.44
N PRO A 5 -22.41 -10.08 -1.47
CA PRO A 5 -22.63 -11.28 -0.65
C PRO A 5 -22.39 -11.00 0.85
N TRP A 6 -21.65 -9.92 1.17
CA TRP A 6 -21.26 -9.57 2.54
C TRP A 6 -21.70 -8.17 2.95
N GLY A 7 -22.08 -8.00 4.21
CA GLY A 7 -22.27 -6.69 4.83
C GLY A 7 -20.95 -5.92 4.99
N ARG A 8 -21.03 -4.61 5.28
CA ARG A 8 -19.84 -3.76 5.52
C ARG A 8 -18.92 -4.33 6.61
N SER A 9 -19.50 -4.81 7.72
CA SER A 9 -18.74 -5.40 8.84
C SER A 9 -18.06 -6.71 8.43
N ALA A 10 -18.76 -7.57 7.68
CA ALA A 10 -18.17 -8.81 7.18
C ALA A 10 -17.05 -8.53 6.16
N THR A 11 -17.22 -7.56 5.27
CA THR A 11 -16.15 -7.12 4.34
C THR A 11 -14.92 -6.63 5.10
N LEU A 12 -15.13 -5.83 6.17
CA LEU A 12 -14.03 -5.39 7.02
C LEU A 12 -13.34 -6.58 7.69
N GLY A 13 -14.10 -7.48 8.32
CA GLY A 13 -13.54 -8.67 8.97
C GLY A 13 -12.74 -9.56 8.02
N LEU A 14 -13.26 -9.83 6.82
CA LEU A 14 -12.57 -10.60 5.79
C LEU A 14 -11.31 -9.88 5.28
N GLY A 15 -11.37 -8.56 5.10
CA GLY A 15 -10.20 -7.76 4.73
C GLY A 15 -9.11 -7.80 5.79
N LEU A 16 -9.47 -7.72 7.08
CA LEU A 16 -8.51 -7.85 8.19
C LEU A 16 -7.92 -9.26 8.27
N ILE A 17 -8.72 -10.31 8.03
CA ILE A 17 -8.22 -11.69 7.94
C ILE A 17 -7.20 -11.82 6.81
N ALA A 18 -7.46 -11.23 5.64
CA ALA A 18 -6.51 -11.26 4.53
C ALA A 18 -5.21 -10.50 4.87
N LEU A 19 -5.33 -9.30 5.44
CA LEU A 19 -4.19 -8.47 5.85
C LEU A 19 -3.32 -9.17 6.89
N PHE A 20 -3.91 -9.52 8.04
CA PHE A 20 -3.15 -10.15 9.13
C PHE A 20 -2.76 -11.58 8.83
N GLY A 21 -3.51 -12.30 8.01
CA GLY A 21 -3.15 -13.62 7.50
C GLY A 21 -1.89 -13.56 6.63
N GLY A 22 -1.81 -12.57 5.73
CA GLY A 22 -0.62 -12.32 4.92
C GLY A 22 0.61 -12.00 5.78
N GLN A 23 0.47 -11.05 6.71
CA GLN A 23 1.55 -10.66 7.62
C GLN A 23 1.97 -11.81 8.55
N GLY A 24 1.01 -12.57 9.09
CA GLY A 24 1.27 -13.70 9.97
C GLY A 24 2.02 -14.83 9.26
N VAL A 25 1.66 -15.15 8.02
CA VAL A 25 2.38 -16.15 7.21
C VAL A 25 3.79 -15.65 6.87
N ALA A 26 3.96 -14.38 6.50
CA ALA A 26 5.27 -13.81 6.25
C ALA A 26 6.17 -13.91 7.49
N LEU A 27 5.67 -13.47 8.64
CA LEU A 27 6.39 -13.55 9.91
C LEU A 27 6.76 -15.00 10.27
N ALA A 28 5.79 -15.92 10.23
CA ALA A 28 6.04 -17.32 10.55
C ALA A 28 7.08 -17.95 9.62
N THR A 29 7.04 -17.63 8.33
CA THR A 29 8.01 -18.12 7.34
C THR A 29 9.40 -17.59 7.62
N LEU A 30 9.54 -16.29 7.89
CA LEU A 30 10.84 -15.67 8.16
C LEU A 30 11.44 -16.15 9.49
N VAL A 31 10.61 -16.24 10.54
CA VAL A 31 11.04 -16.78 11.83
C VAL A 31 11.51 -18.25 11.68
N GLY A 32 10.73 -19.08 11.00
CA GLY A 32 11.09 -20.48 10.78
C GLY A 32 12.33 -20.68 9.90
N TRP A 33 12.47 -19.87 8.85
CA TRP A 33 13.58 -20.02 7.90
C TRP A 33 14.91 -19.47 8.43
N TYR A 34 14.87 -18.30 9.06
CA TYR A 34 16.07 -17.61 9.54
C TYR A 34 16.38 -17.89 11.03
N GLY A 35 15.51 -18.62 11.75
CA GLY A 35 15.68 -18.85 13.18
C GLY A 35 15.67 -17.56 14.00
N LEU A 36 14.86 -16.58 13.59
CA LEU A 36 14.87 -15.23 14.16
C LEU A 36 14.42 -15.26 15.63
N SER A 37 15.19 -14.58 16.48
CA SER A 37 14.84 -14.40 17.89
C SER A 37 14.08 -13.10 18.08
N MET A 38 13.00 -13.13 18.85
CA MET A 38 12.25 -11.93 19.25
C MET A 38 13.07 -10.95 20.10
N ALA A 39 14.24 -11.36 20.61
CA ALA A 39 15.13 -10.48 21.37
C ALA A 39 15.71 -9.32 20.55
N HIS A 40 15.77 -9.46 19.22
CA HIS A 40 16.31 -8.46 18.30
C HIS A 40 15.23 -7.95 17.32
N TRP A 41 13.98 -7.89 17.78
CA TRP A 41 12.86 -7.52 16.93
C TRP A 41 13.04 -6.16 16.24
N SER A 42 13.56 -5.16 16.94
CA SER A 42 13.82 -3.83 16.37
C SER A 42 14.76 -3.85 15.18
N ASP A 43 15.80 -4.69 15.24
CA ASP A 43 16.81 -4.80 14.19
C ASP A 43 16.23 -5.47 12.94
N LEU A 44 15.31 -6.43 13.15
CA LEU A 44 14.62 -7.13 12.07
C LEU A 44 13.70 -6.24 11.28
N LEU A 45 13.09 -5.22 11.93
CA LEU A 45 12.19 -4.28 11.27
C LEU A 45 12.89 -3.34 10.29
N VAL A 46 14.19 -3.17 10.41
CA VAL A 46 15.03 -2.32 9.53
C VAL A 46 15.98 -3.12 8.64
N ASP A 47 15.95 -4.45 8.70
CA ASP A 47 16.67 -5.33 7.78
C ASP A 47 16.00 -5.31 6.41
N GLY A 48 16.66 -4.70 5.42
CA GLY A 48 16.11 -4.49 4.09
C GLY A 48 15.78 -5.78 3.32
N ARG A 49 16.51 -6.87 3.58
CA ARG A 49 16.21 -8.20 3.00
C ARG A 49 14.94 -8.77 3.61
N LEU A 50 14.82 -8.76 4.95
CA LEU A 50 13.65 -9.30 5.64
C LEU A 50 12.39 -8.50 5.33
N VAL A 51 12.48 -7.17 5.29
CA VAL A 51 11.39 -6.28 4.84
C VAL A 51 10.97 -6.63 3.41
N THR A 52 11.92 -6.78 2.51
CA THR A 52 11.65 -7.17 1.12
C THR A 52 10.90 -8.49 1.03
N LEU A 53 11.41 -9.54 1.67
CA LEU A 53 10.78 -10.87 1.69
C LEU A 53 9.39 -10.83 2.34
N SER A 54 9.24 -10.08 3.44
CA SER A 54 7.96 -9.89 4.12
C SER A 54 6.91 -9.30 3.18
N VAL A 55 7.25 -8.26 2.42
CA VAL A 55 6.34 -7.63 1.44
C VAL A 55 5.92 -8.64 0.36
N TYR A 56 6.86 -9.41 -0.20
CA TYR A 56 6.54 -10.42 -1.21
C TYR A 56 5.59 -11.50 -0.69
N ILE A 57 5.92 -12.09 0.46
CA ILE A 57 5.13 -13.18 1.04
C ILE A 57 3.75 -12.68 1.48
N ALA A 58 3.72 -11.57 2.22
CA ALA A 58 2.46 -11.00 2.73
C ALA A 58 1.53 -10.61 1.57
N THR A 59 2.04 -9.94 0.54
CA THR A 59 1.25 -9.55 -0.63
C THR A 59 0.70 -10.76 -1.38
N ALA A 60 1.53 -11.79 -1.61
CA ALA A 60 1.10 -13.00 -2.31
C ALA A 60 -0.03 -13.72 -1.56
N VAL A 61 0.14 -13.92 -0.24
CA VAL A 61 -0.87 -14.60 0.59
C VAL A 61 -2.13 -13.76 0.71
N GLN A 62 -2.01 -12.47 1.01
CA GLN A 62 -3.15 -11.55 1.11
C GLN A 62 -3.96 -11.51 -0.19
N THR A 63 -3.28 -11.34 -1.33
CA THR A 63 -3.96 -11.29 -2.64
C THR A 63 -4.63 -12.62 -2.96
N ALA A 64 -3.99 -13.76 -2.69
CA ALA A 64 -4.58 -15.07 -2.87
C ALA A 64 -5.86 -15.24 -2.02
N LEU A 65 -5.82 -14.85 -0.74
CA LEU A 65 -6.98 -14.89 0.15
C LEU A 65 -8.12 -14.00 -0.38
N LEU A 66 -7.83 -12.78 -0.81
CA LEU A 66 -8.83 -11.87 -1.38
C LEU A 66 -9.45 -12.46 -2.65
N VAL A 67 -8.64 -13.01 -3.56
CA VAL A 67 -9.13 -13.67 -4.78
C VAL A 67 -10.05 -14.85 -4.41
N LEU A 68 -9.62 -15.74 -3.52
CA LEU A 68 -10.42 -16.89 -3.07
C LEU A 68 -11.77 -16.46 -2.46
N MET A 69 -11.76 -15.39 -1.64
CA MET A 69 -13.00 -14.82 -1.09
C MET A 69 -13.92 -14.32 -2.21
N THR A 70 -13.38 -13.57 -3.18
CA THR A 70 -14.19 -13.00 -4.27
C THR A 70 -14.78 -14.05 -5.19
N LEU A 71 -14.16 -15.23 -5.36
CA LEU A 71 -14.72 -16.32 -6.15
C LEU A 71 -16.09 -16.80 -5.64
N ARG A 72 -16.37 -16.63 -4.35
CA ARG A 72 -17.67 -16.97 -3.74
C ARG A 72 -18.78 -15.96 -4.03
N THR A 73 -18.45 -14.82 -4.65
CA THR A 73 -19.45 -13.77 -4.94
C THR A 73 -20.23 -14.01 -6.24
N GLY A 74 -19.78 -14.93 -7.08
CA GLY A 74 -20.36 -15.18 -8.40
C GLY A 74 -20.07 -14.10 -9.46
N THR A 75 -19.40 -13.00 -9.10
CA THR A 75 -19.09 -11.88 -10.03
C THR A 75 -17.71 -12.01 -10.69
N GLY A 76 -16.90 -12.96 -10.29
CA GLY A 76 -15.51 -13.11 -10.71
C GLY A 76 -14.56 -12.10 -10.05
N ALA A 77 -13.36 -12.56 -9.70
CA ALA A 77 -12.39 -11.78 -8.93
C ALA A 77 -11.99 -10.45 -9.59
N ALA A 78 -11.70 -10.48 -10.90
CA ALA A 78 -11.29 -9.27 -11.64
C ALA A 78 -12.37 -8.20 -11.63
N SER A 79 -13.64 -8.58 -11.80
CA SER A 79 -14.78 -7.65 -11.77
C SER A 79 -15.02 -7.13 -10.36
N TYR A 80 -15.00 -8.02 -9.36
CA TYR A 80 -15.20 -7.62 -7.95
C TYR A 80 -14.13 -6.63 -7.48
N LEU A 81 -12.86 -6.94 -7.74
CA LEU A 81 -11.72 -6.11 -7.34
C LEU A 81 -11.52 -4.87 -8.21
N GLY A 82 -12.28 -4.72 -9.30
CA GLY A 82 -12.16 -3.59 -10.21
C GLY A 82 -10.84 -3.56 -11.00
N LEU A 83 -10.36 -4.73 -11.43
CA LEU A 83 -9.11 -4.88 -12.19
C LEU A 83 -9.31 -4.54 -13.68
N ALA A 84 -9.92 -3.38 -13.95
CA ALA A 84 -10.06 -2.86 -15.31
C ALA A 84 -8.87 -1.95 -15.66
N LEU A 85 -8.39 -2.05 -16.90
CA LEU A 85 -7.34 -1.14 -17.38
C LEU A 85 -7.85 0.31 -17.42
N PRO A 86 -7.08 1.27 -16.91
CA PRO A 86 -7.45 2.68 -16.99
C PRO A 86 -7.31 3.21 -18.41
N ARG A 87 -8.02 4.30 -18.72
CA ARG A 87 -7.76 5.06 -19.94
C ARG A 87 -6.40 5.76 -19.80
N VAL A 88 -5.61 5.79 -20.87
CA VAL A 88 -4.29 6.44 -20.88
C VAL A 88 -4.35 7.90 -20.43
N ARG A 89 -5.36 8.64 -20.89
CA ARG A 89 -5.58 10.03 -20.45
C ARG A 89 -5.77 10.14 -18.95
N ASP A 90 -6.59 9.26 -18.35
CA ASP A 90 -6.87 9.28 -16.91
C ASP A 90 -5.62 8.92 -16.12
N LEU A 91 -4.81 7.99 -16.63
CA LEU A 91 -3.53 7.64 -16.03
C LEU A 91 -2.56 8.83 -16.02
N ILE A 92 -2.36 9.50 -17.17
CA ILE A 92 -1.42 10.64 -17.28
C ILE A 92 -1.86 11.79 -16.36
N LEU A 93 -3.14 12.19 -16.42
CA LEU A 93 -3.64 13.33 -15.63
C LEU A 93 -3.59 13.03 -14.12
N SER A 94 -3.99 11.82 -13.71
CA SER A 94 -3.94 11.45 -12.30
C SER A 94 -2.50 11.23 -11.79
N ALA A 95 -1.59 10.73 -12.62
CA ALA A 95 -0.18 10.63 -12.27
C ALA A 95 0.43 12.02 -12.00
N LEU A 96 0.17 13.01 -12.85
CA LEU A 96 0.62 14.39 -12.59
C LEU A 96 0.08 14.95 -11.27
N ILE A 97 -1.20 14.67 -10.95
CA ILE A 97 -1.81 15.15 -9.72
C ILE A 97 -1.17 14.48 -8.49
N VAL A 98 -0.96 13.15 -8.51
CA VAL A 98 -0.38 12.45 -7.36
C VAL A 98 1.09 12.81 -7.17
N THR A 99 1.87 13.01 -8.26
CA THR A 99 3.25 13.50 -8.20
C THR A 99 3.32 14.87 -7.51
N ILE A 100 2.46 15.80 -7.89
CA ILE A 100 2.40 17.13 -7.23
C ILE A 100 1.97 16.98 -5.75
N ALA A 101 0.98 16.13 -5.48
CA ALA A 101 0.48 15.91 -4.12
C ALA A 101 1.50 15.21 -3.21
N GLY A 102 2.35 14.32 -3.74
CA GLY A 102 3.46 13.69 -3.02
C GLY A 102 4.61 14.66 -2.79
N ALA A 103 5.08 15.32 -3.85
CA ALA A 103 6.26 16.20 -3.79
C ALA A 103 6.02 17.51 -3.00
N ALA A 104 4.79 18.05 -2.96
CA ALA A 104 4.53 19.34 -2.32
C ALA A 104 4.81 19.36 -0.80
N PRO A 105 4.37 18.38 0.02
CA PRO A 105 4.72 18.31 1.43
C PRO A 105 6.22 18.16 1.69
N ASP A 106 6.92 17.40 0.83
CA ASP A 106 8.36 17.18 0.97
C ASP A 106 9.16 18.43 0.63
N GLY A 107 8.73 19.17 -0.41
CA GLY A 107 9.25 20.48 -0.72
C GLY A 107 9.04 21.49 0.42
N ALA A 108 7.85 21.52 1.01
CA ALA A 108 7.56 22.35 2.17
C ALA A 108 8.42 21.96 3.38
N SER A 109 8.55 20.68 3.68
CA SER A 109 9.43 20.19 4.78
C SER A 109 10.86 20.71 4.64
N ARG A 110 11.43 20.65 3.42
CA ARG A 110 12.79 21.13 3.15
C ARG A 110 12.92 22.65 3.33
N LEU A 111 11.90 23.43 2.94
CA LEU A 111 11.89 24.89 3.18
C LEU A 111 11.96 25.25 4.66
N PHE A 112 11.41 24.39 5.52
CA PHE A 112 11.48 24.54 6.98
C PHE A 112 12.67 23.82 7.63
N GLY A 113 13.61 23.30 6.85
CA GLY A 113 14.81 22.62 7.32
C GLY A 113 14.60 21.18 7.81
N PHE A 114 13.47 20.57 7.49
CA PHE A 114 13.21 19.16 7.82
C PHE A 114 13.61 18.22 6.67
N ASN A 115 14.13 17.05 7.02
CA ASN A 115 14.38 16.00 6.05
C ASN A 115 13.09 15.19 5.84
N PRO A 116 12.54 15.10 4.61
CA PRO A 116 11.37 14.27 4.33
C PRO A 116 11.65 12.77 4.45
N VAL A 117 12.90 12.34 4.27
CA VAL A 117 13.30 10.93 4.41
C VAL A 117 13.45 10.58 5.89
N THR A 118 12.71 9.59 6.35
CA THR A 118 12.78 9.10 7.73
C THR A 118 14.01 8.24 7.99
N GLN A 119 14.46 8.18 9.25
CA GLN A 119 15.53 7.28 9.65
C GLN A 119 15.20 5.81 9.31
N PHE A 120 13.94 5.42 9.48
CA PHE A 120 13.43 4.09 9.13
C PHE A 120 13.65 3.75 7.65
N GLN A 121 13.30 4.65 6.72
CA GLN A 121 13.53 4.47 5.29
C GLN A 121 15.03 4.36 4.97
N PHE A 122 15.82 5.22 5.63
CA PHE A 122 17.27 5.26 5.43
C PHE A 122 17.96 3.96 5.88
N ASP A 123 17.55 3.40 7.02
CA ASP A 123 18.14 2.19 7.57
C ASP A 123 17.79 0.95 6.73
N ILE A 124 16.53 0.81 6.29
CA ILE A 124 16.11 -0.25 5.36
C ILE A 124 16.89 -0.16 4.04
N TYR A 125 17.01 1.04 3.49
CA TYR A 125 17.75 1.27 2.25
C TYR A 125 19.22 0.89 2.39
N ARG A 126 19.87 1.31 3.49
CA ARG A 126 21.26 1.00 3.81
C ARG A 126 21.48 -0.51 3.92
N SER A 127 20.66 -1.20 4.70
CA SER A 127 20.73 -2.65 4.88
C SER A 127 20.58 -3.37 3.54
N ALA A 128 19.53 -3.07 2.77
CA ALA A 128 19.32 -3.69 1.47
C ALA A 128 20.49 -3.45 0.50
N ARG A 129 21.06 -2.24 0.51
CA ARG A 129 22.23 -1.92 -0.33
C ARG A 129 23.46 -2.74 0.06
N THR A 130 23.75 -2.84 1.35
CA THR A 130 24.91 -3.56 1.88
C THR A 130 24.83 -5.06 1.59
N GLU A 131 23.65 -5.63 1.62
CA GLU A 131 23.40 -7.05 1.40
C GLU A 131 23.11 -7.42 -0.08
N GLY A 132 23.12 -6.45 -1.00
CA GLY A 132 22.84 -6.68 -2.42
C GLY A 132 21.35 -6.90 -2.75
N TRP A 133 20.45 -6.53 -1.84
CA TRP A 133 18.99 -6.69 -2.00
C TRP A 133 18.29 -5.46 -2.58
N LEU A 134 19.02 -4.40 -2.89
CA LEU A 134 18.44 -3.12 -3.32
C LEU A 134 17.49 -3.22 -4.52
N PRO A 135 17.78 -3.94 -5.63
CA PRO A 135 16.85 -4.06 -6.75
C PRO A 135 15.53 -4.73 -6.34
N TRP A 136 15.60 -5.73 -5.46
CA TRP A 136 14.42 -6.43 -4.94
C TRP A 136 13.59 -5.56 -3.99
N LEU A 137 14.25 -4.73 -3.18
CA LEU A 137 13.58 -3.75 -2.33
C LEU A 137 12.82 -2.73 -3.20
N TRP A 138 13.43 -2.20 -4.27
CA TRP A 138 12.75 -1.29 -5.18
C TRP A 138 11.49 -1.92 -5.78
N LEU A 139 11.60 -3.16 -6.27
CA LEU A 139 10.46 -3.89 -6.82
C LEU A 139 9.38 -4.14 -5.75
N ALA A 140 9.80 -4.50 -4.53
CA ALA A 140 8.87 -4.71 -3.40
C ALA A 140 8.08 -3.43 -3.07
N ILE A 141 8.77 -2.30 -2.93
CA ILE A 141 8.14 -1.04 -2.49
C ILE A 141 7.36 -0.37 -3.62
N VAL A 142 7.88 -0.39 -4.86
CA VAL A 142 7.25 0.36 -5.97
C VAL A 142 6.14 -0.43 -6.66
N VAL A 143 6.20 -1.77 -6.65
CA VAL A 143 5.26 -2.60 -7.42
C VAL A 143 4.46 -3.55 -6.53
N VAL A 144 5.15 -4.39 -5.75
CA VAL A 144 4.51 -5.50 -5.04
C VAL A 144 3.64 -5.00 -3.88
N GLY A 145 4.17 -4.12 -3.03
CA GLY A 145 3.43 -3.51 -1.93
C GLY A 145 2.17 -2.77 -2.41
N PRO A 146 2.29 -1.80 -3.34
CA PRO A 146 1.13 -1.15 -3.94
C PRO A 146 0.08 -2.12 -4.51
N THR A 147 0.53 -3.21 -5.16
CA THR A 147 -0.41 -4.21 -5.70
C THR A 147 -1.24 -4.85 -4.59
N GLY A 148 -0.62 -5.26 -3.49
CA GLY A 148 -1.32 -5.85 -2.35
C GLY A 148 -2.24 -4.84 -1.67
N GLU A 149 -1.72 -3.67 -1.34
CA GLU A 149 -2.45 -2.64 -0.62
C GLU A 149 -3.65 -2.13 -1.40
N GLU A 150 -3.50 -1.77 -2.67
CA GLU A 150 -4.61 -1.29 -3.48
C GLU A 150 -5.65 -2.37 -3.75
N THR A 151 -5.23 -3.63 -3.93
CA THR A 151 -6.15 -4.75 -4.06
C THR A 151 -7.01 -4.93 -2.81
N LEU A 152 -6.43 -4.74 -1.61
CA LEU A 152 -7.18 -4.77 -0.36
C LEU A 152 -8.06 -3.52 -0.19
N PHE A 153 -7.45 -2.33 -0.19
CA PHE A 153 -8.14 -1.10 0.21
C PHE A 153 -9.08 -0.58 -0.88
N ARG A 154 -8.64 -0.49 -2.15
CA ARG A 154 -9.40 0.06 -3.28
C ARG A 154 -10.13 -1.00 -4.09
N GLY A 155 -9.64 -2.24 -4.07
CA GLY A 155 -10.34 -3.37 -4.65
C GLY A 155 -11.44 -3.89 -3.71
N PHE A 156 -11.04 -4.60 -2.67
CA PHE A 156 -11.92 -5.39 -1.82
C PHE A 156 -12.76 -4.56 -0.84
N LEU A 157 -12.11 -3.77 0.00
CA LEU A 157 -12.80 -2.99 1.04
C LEU A 157 -13.66 -1.88 0.41
N PHE A 158 -13.12 -1.15 -0.54
CA PHE A 158 -13.90 -0.10 -1.24
C PHE A 158 -15.17 -0.67 -1.87
N ARG A 159 -15.09 -1.81 -2.56
CA ARG A 159 -16.24 -2.46 -3.19
C ARG A 159 -17.32 -2.82 -2.19
N GLY A 160 -16.98 -3.44 -1.08
CA GLY A 160 -17.95 -3.85 -0.06
C GLY A 160 -18.58 -2.69 0.72
N TRP A 161 -17.95 -1.50 0.71
CA TRP A 161 -18.46 -0.29 1.36
C TRP A 161 -19.19 0.66 0.41
N HIS A 162 -18.79 0.69 -0.87
CA HIS A 162 -19.41 1.52 -1.93
C HIS A 162 -20.59 0.75 -2.57
N ARG A 163 -21.79 0.88 -1.98
CA ARG A 163 -23.01 0.19 -2.41
C ARG A 163 -23.95 1.09 -3.21
N SER A 164 -23.83 2.38 -3.01
CA SER A 164 -24.59 3.42 -3.73
C SER A 164 -23.70 4.63 -3.98
N PRO A 165 -24.03 5.52 -4.92
CA PRO A 165 -23.25 6.76 -5.13
C PRO A 165 -23.10 7.62 -3.87
N ARG A 166 -24.06 7.54 -2.95
CA ARG A 166 -24.03 8.29 -1.67
C ARG A 166 -22.98 7.72 -0.69
N ASP A 167 -22.65 6.44 -0.82
CA ASP A 167 -21.68 5.76 0.04
C ASP A 167 -20.23 6.00 -0.41
N ALA A 168 -20.01 6.64 -1.56
CA ALA A 168 -18.67 6.80 -2.13
C ALA A 168 -17.70 7.49 -1.15
N TRP A 169 -18.13 8.59 -0.53
CA TRP A 169 -17.30 9.32 0.42
C TRP A 169 -17.02 8.52 1.69
N ILE A 170 -17.98 7.74 2.16
CA ILE A 170 -17.78 6.83 3.29
C ILE A 170 -16.72 5.78 2.94
N ALA A 171 -16.85 5.15 1.78
CA ALA A 171 -15.88 4.15 1.33
C ALA A 171 -14.47 4.78 1.14
N ILE A 172 -14.37 5.96 0.53
CA ILE A 172 -13.11 6.69 0.35
C ILE A 172 -12.48 6.99 1.71
N THR A 173 -13.23 7.61 2.63
CA THR A 173 -12.69 8.05 3.93
C THR A 173 -12.29 6.87 4.79
N VAL A 174 -13.14 5.82 4.90
CA VAL A 174 -12.83 4.64 5.71
C VAL A 174 -11.61 3.90 5.18
N THR A 175 -11.54 3.66 3.87
CA THR A 175 -10.38 2.95 3.31
C THR A 175 -9.09 3.77 3.38
N ALA A 176 -9.16 5.10 3.24
CA ALA A 176 -8.02 5.99 3.44
C ALA A 176 -7.55 6.00 4.90
N SER A 177 -8.49 6.03 5.87
CA SER A 177 -8.16 5.96 7.31
C SER A 177 -7.50 4.64 7.67
N LEU A 178 -8.05 3.51 7.23
CA LEU A 178 -7.46 2.19 7.50
C LEU A 178 -6.08 2.04 6.88
N TRP A 179 -5.89 2.57 5.67
CA TRP A 179 -4.59 2.57 5.01
C TRP A 179 -3.57 3.46 5.73
N ALA A 180 -3.96 4.65 6.16
CA ALA A 180 -3.07 5.52 6.93
C ALA A 180 -2.69 4.90 8.29
N LEU A 181 -3.64 4.27 8.98
CA LEU A 181 -3.40 3.59 10.25
C LEU A 181 -2.48 2.35 10.11
N SER A 182 -2.45 1.70 8.94
CA SER A 182 -1.51 0.61 8.69
C SER A 182 -0.05 1.07 8.59
N HIS A 183 0.19 2.39 8.50
CA HIS A 183 1.52 3.02 8.49
C HIS A 183 1.94 3.54 9.88
N ALA A 184 1.60 2.80 10.93
CA ALA A 184 1.88 3.19 12.33
C ALA A 184 3.37 3.38 12.67
N GLN A 185 4.30 2.94 11.80
CA GLN A 185 5.74 3.20 11.91
C GLN A 185 6.10 4.68 11.65
N TYR A 186 5.19 5.48 11.07
CA TYR A 186 5.41 6.88 10.80
C TYR A 186 4.88 7.78 11.93
N ASN A 187 5.38 9.01 12.00
CA ASN A 187 4.84 10.03 12.90
C ASN A 187 3.48 10.57 12.38
N LEU A 188 2.75 11.30 13.22
CA LEU A 188 1.41 11.82 12.88
C LEU A 188 1.40 12.71 11.62
N TYR A 189 2.47 13.46 11.36
CA TYR A 189 2.56 14.28 10.15
C TYR A 189 2.56 13.42 8.89
N LEU A 190 3.40 12.40 8.84
CA LEU A 190 3.45 11.47 7.71
C LEU A 190 2.19 10.61 7.59
N ILE A 191 1.61 10.17 8.72
CA ILE A 191 0.32 9.46 8.71
C ILE A 191 -0.78 10.37 8.12
N SER A 192 -0.78 11.67 8.43
CA SER A 192 -1.73 12.61 7.84
C SER A 192 -1.54 12.79 6.33
N GLN A 193 -0.30 12.78 5.85
CA GLN A 193 0.00 12.80 4.40
C GLN A 193 -0.50 11.52 3.72
N VAL A 194 -0.21 10.35 4.30
CA VAL A 194 -0.71 9.06 3.79
C VAL A 194 -2.25 9.07 3.75
N PHE A 195 -2.91 9.63 4.76
CA PHE A 195 -4.37 9.78 4.75
C PHE A 195 -4.87 10.64 3.59
N VAL A 196 -4.27 11.81 3.35
CA VAL A 196 -4.64 12.71 2.25
C VAL A 196 -4.40 12.04 0.89
N LEU A 197 -3.26 11.38 0.70
CA LEU A 197 -2.98 10.58 -0.50
C LEU A 197 -3.98 9.42 -0.64
N GLY A 198 -4.37 8.83 0.49
CA GLY A 198 -5.41 7.80 0.56
C GLY A 198 -6.78 8.28 0.07
N LEU A 199 -7.18 9.50 0.43
CA LEU A 199 -8.40 10.13 -0.08
C LEU A 199 -8.32 10.35 -1.59
N LEU A 200 -7.16 10.79 -2.08
CA LEU A 200 -6.92 11.04 -3.51
C LEU A 200 -6.99 9.74 -4.33
N LEU A 201 -6.31 8.68 -3.88
CA LEU A 201 -6.37 7.37 -4.52
C LEU A 201 -7.80 6.80 -4.49
N GLY A 202 -8.51 6.93 -3.37
CA GLY A 202 -9.92 6.53 -3.24
C GLY A 202 -10.84 7.29 -4.20
N TRP A 203 -10.59 8.59 -4.40
CA TRP A 203 -11.29 9.41 -5.37
C TRP A 203 -11.04 8.93 -6.81
N PHE A 204 -9.79 8.65 -7.18
CA PHE A 204 -9.46 8.10 -8.51
C PHE A 204 -10.10 6.71 -8.71
N ARG A 205 -10.10 5.86 -7.68
CA ARG A 205 -10.83 4.59 -7.71
C ARG A 205 -12.30 4.77 -8.00
N PHE A 206 -12.94 5.71 -7.31
CA PHE A 206 -14.36 6.03 -7.51
C PHE A 206 -14.64 6.53 -8.93
N LYS A 207 -13.84 7.45 -9.45
CA LYS A 207 -14.04 8.07 -10.76
C LYS A 207 -13.75 7.13 -11.93
N SER A 208 -12.70 6.35 -11.85
CA SER A 208 -12.24 5.47 -12.94
C SER A 208 -12.89 4.08 -12.91
N GLY A 209 -13.35 3.62 -11.74
CA GLY A 209 -13.71 2.23 -11.53
C GLY A 209 -12.53 1.26 -11.53
N SER A 210 -11.28 1.75 -11.63
CA SER A 210 -10.08 0.94 -11.84
C SER A 210 -9.18 0.91 -10.60
N THR A 211 -8.98 -0.28 -10.04
CA THR A 211 -7.95 -0.53 -9.03
C THR A 211 -6.56 -0.59 -9.65
N ILE A 212 -6.43 -0.99 -10.91
CA ILE A 212 -5.15 -0.95 -11.63
C ILE A 212 -4.62 0.49 -11.71
N LEU A 213 -5.52 1.46 -11.95
CA LEU A 213 -5.12 2.87 -11.90
C LEU A 213 -4.48 3.22 -10.56
N THR A 214 -5.14 2.88 -9.45
CA THR A 214 -4.63 3.24 -8.12
C THR A 214 -3.35 2.49 -7.76
N ILE A 215 -3.16 1.24 -8.21
CA ILE A 215 -1.89 0.50 -8.10
C ILE A 215 -0.76 1.28 -8.80
N LEU A 216 -0.98 1.73 -10.03
CA LEU A 216 0.02 2.48 -10.80
C LEU A 216 0.34 3.84 -10.14
N LEU A 217 -0.69 4.56 -9.67
CA LEU A 217 -0.51 5.85 -8.99
C LEU A 217 0.22 5.72 -7.66
N HIS A 218 -0.11 4.70 -6.87
CA HIS A 218 0.59 4.40 -5.63
C HIS A 218 2.06 4.00 -5.92
N GLY A 219 2.30 3.23 -6.98
CA GLY A 219 3.64 2.93 -7.45
C GLY A 219 4.45 4.19 -7.80
N VAL A 220 3.82 5.22 -8.41
CA VAL A 220 4.46 6.52 -8.68
C VAL A 220 4.84 7.22 -7.38
N LEU A 221 3.95 7.28 -6.38
CA LEU A 221 4.24 7.87 -5.07
C LEU A 221 5.41 7.17 -4.37
N ASN A 222 5.42 5.84 -4.39
CA ASN A 222 6.51 5.07 -3.79
C ASN A 222 7.82 5.19 -4.57
N LEU A 223 7.75 5.35 -5.90
CA LEU A 223 8.92 5.64 -6.72
C LEU A 223 9.54 6.99 -6.33
N GLU A 224 8.73 8.03 -6.12
CA GLU A 224 9.19 9.34 -5.64
C GLU A 224 9.90 9.20 -4.28
N ALA A 225 9.29 8.54 -3.31
CA ALA A 225 9.88 8.32 -1.99
C ALA A 225 11.20 7.53 -2.05
N MET A 226 11.29 6.53 -2.92
CA MET A 226 12.52 5.76 -3.12
C MET A 226 13.62 6.57 -3.81
N LEU A 227 13.27 7.43 -4.78
CA LEU A 227 14.22 8.35 -5.43
C LEU A 227 14.75 9.38 -4.44
N GLU A 228 13.89 9.93 -3.57
CA GLU A 228 14.31 10.84 -2.50
C GLU A 228 15.27 10.17 -1.52
N THR A 229 14.95 8.92 -1.11
CA THR A 229 15.83 8.13 -0.24
C THR A 229 17.18 7.87 -0.92
N PHE A 230 17.20 7.52 -2.20
CA PHE A 230 18.42 7.35 -2.98
C PHE A 230 19.27 8.63 -3.02
N VAL A 231 18.65 9.77 -3.29
CA VAL A 231 19.35 11.07 -3.33
C VAL A 231 19.88 11.45 -1.95
N ALA A 232 19.07 11.30 -0.89
CA ALA A 232 19.50 11.59 0.47
C ALA A 232 20.68 10.69 0.90
N PHE A 233 20.60 9.40 0.57
CA PHE A 233 21.66 8.44 0.89
C PHE A 233 23.00 8.73 0.23
N ASN A 234 23.01 9.21 -1.03
CA ASN A 234 24.24 9.49 -1.74
C ASN A 234 24.82 10.90 -1.43
N ARG A 235 24.12 11.72 -0.65
CA ARG A 235 24.58 13.03 -0.16
C ARG A 235 25.09 12.99 1.29
N ALA A 236 24.79 11.93 2.03
CA ALA A 236 25.21 11.71 3.42
C ALA A 236 26.58 11.03 3.49
#